data_8b9daa6fa0aea1da39a578e9d4f8104d
#
_entry.id   8b9daa6fa0aea1da39a578e9d4f8104d
#
_cell.length_a   1.000
_cell.length_b   1.000
_cell.length_c   1.000
_cell.angle_alpha   90.00
_cell.angle_beta   90.00
_cell.angle_gamma   90.00
#
_symmetry.space_group_name_H-M   'P 1'
#
loop_
_entity.id
_entity.type
_entity.pdbx_description
1 polymer ?
#
loop_
_entity_poly.entity_id
_entity_poly.type
_entity_poly.pdbx_seq_one_letter_code
_entity_poly.pdbx_strand_id
1 'polypeptide(L)'
;NRIRLSLTCLLIRTGRQNILVETGIGDKFDAKFKDIYDVQHPPTLLPGLDELGLKPEDIHIVINTHLHFDHCGWNTRRLGGKTIPTFPRARYFIQRGEWEHALNPTERDQASYIEEFFKPAELQTEFLDGEAEIAPGIRVEVVPGHTRNLQCVRIESRNECAYFISDTVPTAAHLAYPWIMSFDLYPMETLASKKRLLPELPQKEAIVVFPHDPNVPWLRLVEIDGKIAARSVE
;
A
#
# COMPACT_ATOMS: atom_id res chain seq x y z
N ASN A 1 19.01 -17.13 3.70
CA ASN A 1 17.66 -17.15 3.15
C ASN A 1 17.08 -15.74 3.18
N ARG A 2 17.44 -14.93 2.18
CA ARG A 2 16.87 -13.58 1.98
C ARG A 2 16.16 -13.55 0.63
N ILE A 3 15.04 -12.85 0.55
CA ILE A 3 14.34 -12.54 -0.70
C ILE A 3 14.36 -11.02 -0.88
N ARG A 4 14.44 -10.56 -2.11
CA ARG A 4 14.29 -9.14 -2.42
C ARG A 4 12.81 -8.81 -2.53
N LEU A 5 12.38 -7.74 -1.86
CA LEU A 5 11.05 -7.16 -1.99
C LEU A 5 11.20 -5.71 -2.45
N SER A 6 10.33 -5.25 -3.33
CA SER A 6 10.14 -3.83 -3.61
C SER A 6 9.23 -3.21 -2.56
N LEU A 7 9.23 -1.88 -2.49
CA LEU A 7 8.30 -1.10 -1.68
C LEU A 7 7.65 -0.08 -2.63
N THR A 8 6.70 -0.57 -3.41
CA THR A 8 6.07 0.20 -4.47
C THR A 8 5.08 1.19 -3.88
N CYS A 9 5.29 2.48 -4.16
CA CYS A 9 4.31 3.53 -3.91
C CYS A 9 3.69 3.95 -5.24
N LEU A 10 2.38 4.21 -5.27
CA LEU A 10 1.69 4.59 -6.50
C LEU A 10 1.26 6.06 -6.43
N LEU A 11 1.74 6.86 -7.37
CA LEU A 11 1.30 8.24 -7.55
C LEU A 11 0.17 8.31 -8.58
N ILE A 12 -0.98 8.84 -8.17
CA ILE A 12 -2.14 9.09 -9.04
C ILE A 12 -2.28 10.60 -9.23
N ARG A 13 -2.25 11.06 -10.49
CA ARG A 13 -2.40 12.46 -10.86
C ARG A 13 -3.74 12.68 -11.56
N THR A 14 -4.67 13.37 -10.90
CA THR A 14 -6.03 13.61 -11.44
C THR A 14 -6.17 14.92 -12.21
N GLY A 15 -5.10 15.69 -12.37
CA GLY A 15 -5.13 17.05 -12.90
C GLY A 15 -5.58 18.12 -11.88
N ARG A 16 -6.19 17.71 -10.77
CA ARG A 16 -6.56 18.59 -9.63
C ARG A 16 -5.80 18.25 -8.37
N GLN A 17 -5.46 16.98 -8.18
CA GLN A 17 -4.86 16.45 -6.96
C GLN A 17 -3.76 15.44 -7.32
N ASN A 18 -2.71 15.43 -6.52
CA ASN A 18 -1.72 14.37 -6.47
C ASN A 18 -2.06 13.49 -5.27
N ILE A 19 -2.33 12.22 -5.52
CA ILE A 19 -2.74 11.22 -4.53
C ILE A 19 -1.66 10.15 -4.48
N LEU A 20 -1.16 9.86 -3.30
CA LEU A 20 -0.15 8.86 -3.08
C LEU A 20 -0.78 7.65 -2.39
N VAL A 21 -0.62 6.48 -2.97
CA VAL A 21 -0.96 5.21 -2.31
C VAL A 21 0.33 4.62 -1.78
N GLU A 22 0.40 4.40 -0.49
CA GLU A 22 1.56 4.01 0.30
C GLU A 22 2.68 5.05 0.35
N THR A 23 3.51 4.94 1.37
CA THR A 23 4.67 5.80 1.55
C THR A 23 5.98 5.03 1.78
N GLY A 24 5.96 3.70 1.61
CA GLY A 24 7.14 2.85 1.75
C GLY A 24 7.69 2.82 3.18
N ILE A 25 8.95 2.41 3.29
CA ILE A 25 9.57 2.10 4.59
C ILE A 25 10.13 3.34 5.33
N GLY A 26 10.33 4.47 4.64
CA GLY A 26 10.94 5.65 5.25
C GLY A 26 12.44 5.53 5.51
N ASP A 27 12.96 6.35 6.44
CA ASP A 27 14.38 6.38 6.79
C ASP A 27 14.66 6.39 8.31
N LYS A 28 13.61 6.26 9.13
CA LYS A 28 13.65 6.45 10.57
C LYS A 28 14.03 5.19 11.37
N PHE A 29 14.92 4.35 10.86
CA PHE A 29 15.34 3.13 11.58
C PHE A 29 16.77 3.22 12.09
N ASP A 30 17.06 2.43 13.10
CA ASP A 30 18.40 2.22 13.62
C ASP A 30 19.23 1.26 12.72
N ALA A 31 20.50 1.13 13.06
CA ALA A 31 21.43 0.26 12.34
C ALA A 31 21.03 -1.23 12.43
N LYS A 32 20.47 -1.65 13.58
CA LYS A 32 20.05 -3.04 13.79
C LYS A 32 18.88 -3.40 12.88
N PHE A 33 17.90 -2.52 12.76
CA PHE A 33 16.76 -2.71 11.86
C PHE A 33 17.24 -2.81 10.40
N LYS A 34 18.13 -1.88 9.98
CA LYS A 34 18.70 -1.90 8.61
C LYS A 34 19.42 -3.21 8.30
N ASP A 35 20.17 -3.76 9.27
CA ASP A 35 20.89 -5.02 9.11
C ASP A 35 19.92 -6.22 9.02
N ILE A 36 18.90 -6.25 9.87
CA ILE A 36 17.91 -7.34 9.87
C ILE A 36 17.17 -7.41 8.52
N TYR A 37 16.68 -6.28 8.05
CA TYR A 37 15.84 -6.19 6.82
C TYR A 37 16.67 -5.93 5.57
N ASP A 38 17.99 -5.69 5.68
CA ASP A 38 18.87 -5.35 4.56
C ASP A 38 18.31 -4.20 3.71
N VAL A 39 17.85 -3.14 4.41
CA VAL A 39 17.17 -2.02 3.77
C VAL A 39 18.11 -1.28 2.85
N GLN A 40 17.80 -1.27 1.55
CA GLN A 40 18.55 -0.58 0.51
C GLN A 40 17.76 0.64 0.05
N HIS A 41 18.42 1.80 0.08
CA HIS A 41 17.82 3.06 -0.33
C HIS A 41 18.55 3.61 -1.57
N PRO A 42 18.18 3.28 -2.73
CA PRO A 42 17.94 4.18 -3.83
C PRO A 42 16.91 3.63 -4.80
N PRO A 43 16.07 4.48 -5.35
CA PRO A 43 15.66 5.80 -4.89
C PRO A 43 14.58 5.70 -3.82
N THR A 44 14.59 6.63 -2.86
CA THR A 44 13.52 6.74 -1.88
C THR A 44 12.33 7.51 -2.46
N LEU A 45 11.18 7.48 -1.76
CA LEU A 45 9.96 8.14 -2.19
C LEU A 45 10.18 9.64 -2.48
N LEU A 46 10.88 10.36 -1.60
CA LEU A 46 11.04 11.81 -1.74
C LEU A 46 11.89 12.22 -2.96
N PRO A 47 13.06 11.63 -3.23
CA PRO A 47 13.76 11.81 -4.49
C PRO A 47 12.94 11.43 -5.72
N GLY A 48 12.16 10.35 -5.67
CA GLY A 48 11.29 9.96 -6.78
C GLY A 48 10.19 10.99 -7.07
N LEU A 49 9.64 11.63 -6.04
CA LEU A 49 8.70 12.74 -6.23
C LEU A 49 9.41 13.97 -6.83
N ASP A 50 10.64 14.30 -6.39
CA ASP A 50 11.43 15.42 -6.92
C ASP A 50 11.76 15.22 -8.40
N GLU A 51 12.12 14.02 -8.84
CA GLU A 51 12.31 13.67 -10.25
C GLU A 51 11.05 13.91 -11.11
N LEU A 52 9.86 13.81 -10.49
CA LEU A 52 8.58 14.13 -11.14
C LEU A 52 8.20 15.62 -11.00
N GLY A 53 9.07 16.44 -10.42
CA GLY A 53 8.84 17.87 -10.18
C GLY A 53 7.86 18.15 -9.06
N LEU A 54 7.69 17.21 -8.12
CA LEU A 54 6.76 17.31 -6.98
C LEU A 54 7.54 17.42 -5.68
N LYS A 55 7.03 18.28 -4.80
CA LYS A 55 7.49 18.41 -3.41
C LYS A 55 6.48 17.76 -2.46
N PRO A 56 6.84 17.47 -1.22
CA PRO A 56 5.90 16.98 -0.23
C PRO A 56 4.62 17.83 -0.08
N GLU A 57 4.73 19.14 -0.25
CA GLU A 57 3.63 20.10 -0.18
C GLU A 57 2.63 19.97 -1.35
N ASP A 58 3.01 19.28 -2.43
CA ASP A 58 2.17 19.08 -3.62
C ASP A 58 1.32 17.82 -3.54
N ILE A 59 1.52 17.00 -2.50
CA ILE A 59 0.68 15.83 -2.23
C ILE A 59 -0.55 16.28 -1.43
N HIS A 60 -1.72 15.93 -1.93
CA HIS A 60 -3.01 16.34 -1.38
C HIS A 60 -3.70 15.23 -0.58
N ILE A 61 -3.45 13.99 -0.97
CA ILE A 61 -4.04 12.81 -0.35
C ILE A 61 -2.97 11.72 -0.24
N VAL A 62 -2.92 11.05 0.91
CA VAL A 62 -2.19 9.81 1.13
C VAL A 62 -3.21 8.73 1.50
N ILE A 63 -3.17 7.60 0.82
CA ILE A 63 -3.99 6.42 1.16
C ILE A 63 -3.03 5.33 1.63
N ASN A 64 -3.09 4.96 2.90
CA ASN A 64 -2.41 3.78 3.39
C ASN A 64 -3.34 2.58 3.31
N THR A 65 -2.86 1.48 2.78
CA THR A 65 -3.65 0.25 2.75
C THR A 65 -3.74 -0.38 4.13
N HIS A 66 -2.66 -0.31 4.88
CA HIS A 66 -2.52 -0.67 6.29
C HIS A 66 -1.30 0.03 6.89
N LEU A 67 -1.02 -0.15 8.17
CA LEU A 67 -0.01 0.63 8.89
C LEU A 67 1.25 -0.16 9.27
N HIS A 68 1.58 -1.23 8.56
CA HIS A 68 2.90 -1.84 8.72
C HIS A 68 4.01 -0.86 8.31
N PHE A 69 5.17 -1.00 8.92
CA PHE A 69 6.28 -0.03 8.82
C PHE A 69 6.77 0.21 7.39
N ASP A 70 6.63 -0.76 6.51
CA ASP A 70 7.07 -0.70 5.13
C ASP A 70 6.03 -0.10 4.16
N HIS A 71 4.83 0.20 4.66
CA HIS A 71 3.76 0.89 3.92
C HIS A 71 3.54 2.33 4.34
N CYS A 72 3.82 2.67 5.61
CA CYS A 72 3.55 3.99 6.16
C CYS A 72 4.81 4.76 6.62
N GLY A 73 6.01 4.29 6.27
CA GLY A 73 7.26 4.81 6.80
C GLY A 73 7.51 6.29 6.52
N TRP A 74 7.18 6.80 5.33
CA TRP A 74 7.26 8.22 5.00
C TRP A 74 5.96 8.99 5.28
N ASN A 75 4.97 8.44 6.00
CA ASN A 75 3.89 9.30 6.50
C ASN A 75 4.44 10.43 7.36
N THR A 76 5.55 10.17 8.03
CA THR A 76 6.24 11.14 8.88
C THR A 76 7.72 11.20 8.59
N ARG A 77 8.35 12.35 8.91
CA ARG A 77 9.78 12.58 8.82
C ARG A 77 10.33 13.27 10.07
N ARG A 78 11.61 13.09 10.35
CA ARG A 78 12.29 13.82 11.42
C ARG A 78 12.80 15.17 10.88
N LEU A 79 12.42 16.26 11.52
CA LEU A 79 12.86 17.60 11.20
C LEU A 79 13.08 18.40 12.47
N GLY A 80 14.28 18.97 12.67
CA GLY A 80 14.60 19.77 13.85
C GLY A 80 14.42 19.02 15.18
N GLY A 81 14.68 17.72 15.20
CA GLY A 81 14.54 16.88 16.41
C GLY A 81 13.09 16.47 16.74
N LYS A 82 12.15 16.79 15.88
CA LYS A 82 10.73 16.40 16.00
C LYS A 82 10.31 15.52 14.85
N THR A 83 9.39 14.60 15.11
CA THR A 83 8.72 13.83 14.05
C THR A 83 7.44 14.54 13.66
N ILE A 84 7.30 14.87 12.38
CA ILE A 84 6.20 15.63 11.80
C ILE A 84 5.66 14.92 10.56
N PRO A 85 4.42 15.19 10.12
CA PRO A 85 3.91 14.70 8.85
C PRO A 85 4.84 15.08 7.69
N THR A 86 5.13 14.13 6.81
CA THR A 86 5.96 14.40 5.62
C THR A 86 5.23 15.25 4.60
N PHE A 87 3.94 15.02 4.44
CA PHE A 87 3.07 15.69 3.46
C PHE A 87 2.14 16.69 4.19
N PRO A 88 2.58 17.96 4.40
CA PRO A 88 1.93 18.86 5.35
C PRO A 88 0.54 19.35 4.89
N ARG A 89 0.21 19.18 3.60
CA ARG A 89 -1.10 19.54 3.04
C ARG A 89 -1.98 18.34 2.75
N ALA A 90 -1.47 17.12 2.93
CA ALA A 90 -2.21 15.92 2.64
C ALA A 90 -3.21 15.57 3.73
N ARG A 91 -4.35 15.01 3.34
CA ARG A 91 -5.20 14.18 4.20
C ARG A 91 -4.78 12.74 4.05
N TYR A 92 -4.66 12.03 5.16
CA TYR A 92 -4.30 10.62 5.20
C TYR A 92 -5.56 9.80 5.40
N PHE A 93 -5.79 8.79 4.56
CA PHE A 93 -6.96 7.92 4.64
C PHE A 93 -6.57 6.52 5.07
N ILE A 94 -7.18 6.03 6.14
CA ILE A 94 -6.95 4.72 6.71
C ILE A 94 -8.23 4.18 7.35
N GLN A 95 -8.41 2.88 7.39
CA GLN A 95 -9.51 2.26 8.14
C GLN A 95 -9.33 2.50 9.64
N ARG A 96 -10.42 2.90 10.33
CA ARG A 96 -10.41 3.13 11.78
C ARG A 96 -9.91 1.91 12.55
N GLY A 97 -10.41 0.73 12.21
CA GLY A 97 -10.01 -0.50 12.87
C GLY A 97 -8.52 -0.85 12.65
N GLU A 98 -7.92 -0.44 11.54
CA GLU A 98 -6.48 -0.59 11.32
C GLU A 98 -5.68 0.34 12.23
N TRP A 99 -6.10 1.59 12.36
CA TRP A 99 -5.48 2.55 13.26
C TRP A 99 -5.55 2.12 14.73
N GLU A 100 -6.72 1.67 15.17
CA GLU A 100 -6.94 1.19 16.53
C GLU A 100 -6.09 -0.05 16.84
N HIS A 101 -5.97 -0.97 15.88
CA HIS A 101 -5.11 -2.14 15.98
C HIS A 101 -3.63 -1.74 16.03
N ALA A 102 -3.19 -0.84 15.16
CA ALA A 102 -1.80 -0.36 15.11
C ALA A 102 -1.33 0.31 16.40
N LEU A 103 -2.25 0.92 17.15
CA LEU A 103 -1.98 1.47 18.49
C LEU A 103 -1.95 0.40 19.60
N ASN A 104 -2.57 -0.74 19.38
CA ASN A 104 -2.70 -1.84 20.35
C ASN A 104 -2.47 -3.19 19.67
N PRO A 105 -1.31 -3.40 19.04
CA PRO A 105 -1.03 -4.64 18.31
C PRO A 105 -0.86 -5.82 19.26
N THR A 106 -0.97 -7.03 18.72
CA THR A 106 -0.74 -8.26 19.47
C THR A 106 0.73 -8.62 19.50
N GLU A 107 1.10 -9.61 20.33
CA GLU A 107 2.48 -10.17 20.39
C GLU A 107 2.90 -10.76 19.02
N ARG A 108 1.95 -11.12 18.17
CA ARG A 108 2.21 -11.70 16.84
C ARG A 108 2.72 -10.65 15.85
N ASP A 109 2.23 -9.43 15.94
CA ASP A 109 2.40 -8.39 14.90
C ASP A 109 2.93 -7.04 15.41
N GLN A 110 3.16 -6.88 16.70
CA GLN A 110 3.67 -5.64 17.30
C GLN A 110 4.98 -5.14 16.65
N ALA A 111 5.81 -6.03 16.11
CA ALA A 111 7.04 -5.65 15.43
C ALA A 111 6.81 -4.97 14.07
N SER A 112 5.60 -5.11 13.51
CA SER A 112 5.22 -4.53 12.21
C SER A 112 4.70 -3.09 12.36
N TYR A 113 4.29 -2.67 13.56
CA TYR A 113 3.72 -1.35 13.81
C TYR A 113 4.69 -0.44 14.57
N ILE A 114 5.04 0.69 13.99
CA ILE A 114 5.92 1.69 14.58
C ILE A 114 5.15 3.01 14.71
N GLU A 115 4.66 3.34 15.91
CA GLU A 115 3.82 4.52 16.15
C GLU A 115 4.43 5.83 15.61
N GLU A 116 5.76 5.98 15.66
CA GLU A 116 6.44 7.15 15.12
C GLU A 116 6.17 7.35 13.62
N PHE A 117 5.81 6.29 12.89
CA PHE A 117 5.62 6.36 11.44
C PHE A 117 4.26 6.91 11.04
N PHE A 118 3.24 6.78 11.87
CA PHE A 118 1.88 7.19 11.52
C PHE A 118 1.22 8.16 12.52
N LYS A 119 1.45 7.98 13.84
CA LYS A 119 0.77 8.75 14.89
C LYS A 119 0.95 10.27 14.80
N PRO A 120 2.13 10.83 14.46
CA PRO A 120 2.26 12.28 14.31
C PRO A 120 1.41 12.89 13.19
N ALA A 121 0.87 12.09 12.28
CA ALA A 121 -0.05 12.54 11.23
C ALA A 121 -1.55 12.43 11.63
N GLU A 122 -1.86 12.05 12.87
CA GLU A 122 -3.23 11.82 13.34
C GLU A 122 -4.19 12.97 13.05
N LEU A 123 -3.76 14.22 13.26
CA LEU A 123 -4.60 15.41 13.01
C LEU A 123 -4.93 15.63 11.53
N GLN A 124 -4.21 14.99 10.62
CA GLN A 124 -4.45 15.01 9.18
C GLN A 124 -5.13 13.72 8.69
N THR A 125 -5.45 12.79 9.61
CA THR A 125 -5.98 11.47 9.28
C THR A 125 -7.50 11.48 9.26
N GLU A 126 -8.05 11.00 8.16
CA GLU A 126 -9.47 10.73 7.95
C GLU A 126 -9.71 9.24 8.15
N PHE A 127 -10.43 8.89 9.19
CA PHE A 127 -10.74 7.50 9.52
C PHE A 127 -11.94 7.02 8.74
N LEU A 128 -11.77 5.88 8.06
CA LEU A 128 -12.82 5.24 7.29
C LEU A 128 -13.41 4.05 8.05
N ASP A 129 -14.67 3.81 7.85
CA ASP A 129 -15.41 2.67 8.41
C ASP A 129 -16.04 1.86 7.26
N GLY A 130 -15.18 1.15 6.48
CA GLY A 130 -15.58 0.39 5.31
C GLY A 130 -15.15 0.98 3.97
N GLU A 131 -15.84 0.60 2.89
CA GLU A 131 -15.56 1.07 1.55
C GLU A 131 -15.94 2.54 1.37
N ALA A 132 -15.10 3.31 0.67
CA ALA A 132 -15.33 4.73 0.42
C ALA A 132 -14.77 5.19 -0.92
N GLU A 133 -15.38 6.20 -1.51
CA GLU A 133 -14.81 6.95 -2.62
C GLU A 133 -14.00 8.13 -2.04
N ILE A 134 -12.70 8.12 -2.28
CA ILE A 134 -11.75 9.11 -1.75
C ILE A 134 -11.66 10.35 -2.66
N ALA A 135 -11.72 10.11 -3.96
CA ALA A 135 -11.78 11.12 -5.00
C ALA A 135 -12.53 10.52 -6.21
N PRO A 136 -13.01 11.34 -7.16
CA PRO A 136 -13.73 10.81 -8.32
C PRO A 136 -12.96 9.70 -9.03
N GLY A 137 -13.55 8.49 -9.06
CA GLY A 137 -12.96 7.30 -9.65
C GLY A 137 -11.87 6.62 -8.82
N ILE A 138 -11.64 7.04 -7.58
CA ILE A 138 -10.66 6.43 -6.67
C ILE A 138 -11.38 5.98 -5.42
N ARG A 139 -11.45 4.66 -5.24
CA ARG A 139 -12.17 4.00 -4.14
C ARG A 139 -11.25 3.12 -3.33
N VAL A 140 -11.53 3.00 -2.06
CA VAL A 140 -10.94 1.98 -1.19
C VAL A 140 -11.95 0.87 -0.92
N GLU A 141 -11.47 -0.35 -0.89
CA GLU A 141 -12.25 -1.57 -0.63
C GLU A 141 -11.58 -2.35 0.49
N VAL A 142 -12.33 -2.75 1.51
CA VAL A 142 -11.79 -3.55 2.62
C VAL A 142 -11.59 -4.99 2.17
N VAL A 143 -10.34 -5.46 2.29
CA VAL A 143 -9.92 -6.80 1.84
C VAL A 143 -9.18 -7.49 2.99
N PRO A 144 -9.91 -8.07 3.97
CA PRO A 144 -9.32 -8.64 5.16
C PRO A 144 -8.48 -9.89 4.87
N GLY A 145 -7.46 -10.10 5.71
CA GLY A 145 -6.61 -11.29 5.65
C GLY A 145 -5.20 -11.03 6.13
N HIS A 146 -4.41 -10.25 5.42
CA HIS A 146 -3.08 -9.84 5.86
C HIS A 146 -3.18 -9.08 7.19
N THR A 147 -3.96 -8.02 7.23
CA THR A 147 -4.54 -7.48 8.47
C THR A 147 -6.08 -7.54 8.38
N ARG A 148 -6.78 -7.36 9.49
CA ARG A 148 -8.25 -7.41 9.51
C ARG A 148 -8.89 -6.27 8.72
N ASN A 149 -8.24 -5.12 8.71
CA ASN A 149 -8.77 -3.90 8.14
C ASN A 149 -7.94 -3.39 6.94
N LEU A 150 -7.14 -4.27 6.32
CA LEU A 150 -6.43 -3.92 5.10
C LEU A 150 -7.42 -3.44 4.05
N GLN A 151 -7.07 -2.35 3.36
CA GLN A 151 -7.83 -1.85 2.22
C GLN A 151 -6.98 -1.86 0.95
N CYS A 152 -7.60 -2.20 -0.17
CA CYS A 152 -7.04 -2.05 -1.50
C CYS A 152 -7.54 -0.76 -2.15
N VAL A 153 -6.86 -0.27 -3.17
CA VAL A 153 -7.26 0.96 -3.88
C VAL A 153 -7.61 0.64 -5.32
N ARG A 154 -8.85 0.92 -5.69
CA ARG A 154 -9.37 0.80 -7.04
C ARG A 154 -9.40 2.16 -7.71
N ILE A 155 -8.87 2.23 -8.92
CA ILE A 155 -8.76 3.44 -9.72
C ILE A 155 -9.47 3.20 -11.04
N GLU A 156 -10.49 3.98 -11.32
CA GLU A 156 -11.26 3.90 -12.58
C GLU A 156 -11.24 5.26 -13.27
N SER A 157 -10.87 5.26 -14.55
CA SER A 157 -10.89 6.46 -15.38
C SER A 157 -11.28 6.08 -16.80
N ARG A 158 -12.35 6.68 -17.31
CA ARG A 158 -12.92 6.31 -18.62
C ARG A 158 -13.29 4.82 -18.63
N ASN A 159 -12.59 4.03 -19.49
CA ASN A 159 -12.81 2.58 -19.60
C ASN A 159 -11.63 1.76 -19.05
N GLU A 160 -10.70 2.41 -18.35
CA GLU A 160 -9.52 1.75 -17.75
C GLU A 160 -9.72 1.55 -16.25
N CYS A 161 -9.21 0.43 -15.74
CA CYS A 161 -9.18 0.10 -14.33
C CYS A 161 -7.76 -0.25 -13.90
N ALA A 162 -7.31 0.34 -12.79
CA ALA A 162 -6.12 -0.10 -12.10
C ALA A 162 -6.46 -0.45 -10.64
N TYR A 163 -5.69 -1.35 -10.05
CA TYR A 163 -5.95 -1.85 -8.72
C TYR A 163 -4.63 -2.01 -7.94
N PHE A 164 -4.45 -1.21 -6.90
CA PHE A 164 -3.37 -1.43 -5.97
C PHE A 164 -3.81 -2.48 -4.96
N ILE A 165 -3.28 -3.71 -5.12
CA ILE A 165 -3.81 -4.90 -4.45
C ILE A 165 -3.26 -5.10 -3.04
N SER A 166 -2.23 -4.33 -2.68
CA SER A 166 -1.57 -4.40 -1.38
C SER A 166 -1.13 -5.83 -1.02
N ASP A 167 -0.97 -6.10 0.25
CA ASP A 167 -0.49 -7.36 0.81
C ASP A 167 -1.49 -8.52 0.74
N THR A 168 -2.67 -8.27 0.15
CA THR A 168 -3.56 -9.37 -0.26
C THR A 168 -2.89 -10.25 -1.33
N VAL A 169 -2.13 -9.64 -2.25
CA VAL A 169 -1.31 -10.31 -3.27
C VAL A 169 0.00 -9.53 -3.43
N PRO A 170 1.00 -9.78 -2.59
CA PRO A 170 2.19 -8.92 -2.51
C PRO A 170 3.07 -8.95 -3.74
N THR A 171 3.07 -10.07 -4.48
CA THR A 171 3.83 -10.25 -5.74
C THR A 171 2.99 -11.01 -6.75
N ALA A 172 3.37 -10.97 -8.03
CA ALA A 172 2.71 -11.72 -9.08
C ALA A 172 2.66 -13.24 -8.82
N ALA A 173 3.65 -13.78 -8.12
CA ALA A 173 3.66 -15.20 -7.72
C ALA A 173 2.49 -15.54 -6.79
N HIS A 174 2.03 -14.58 -5.99
CA HIS A 174 0.91 -14.78 -5.05
C HIS A 174 -0.48 -14.67 -5.70
N LEU A 175 -0.58 -14.52 -7.02
CA LEU A 175 -1.89 -14.59 -7.72
C LEU A 175 -2.56 -15.95 -7.54
N ALA A 176 -1.79 -17.03 -7.46
CA ALA A 176 -2.34 -18.37 -7.19
C ALA A 176 -2.98 -18.42 -5.79
N TYR A 177 -4.20 -18.95 -5.69
CA TYR A 177 -4.99 -18.95 -4.43
C TYR A 177 -4.26 -19.51 -3.21
N PRO A 178 -3.53 -20.66 -3.32
CA PRO A 178 -2.87 -21.27 -2.16
C PRO A 178 -1.62 -20.49 -1.67
N TRP A 179 -1.11 -19.56 -2.48
CA TRP A 179 0.10 -18.83 -2.14
C TRP A 179 -0.26 -17.63 -1.29
N ILE A 180 -0.08 -17.78 0.01
CA ILE A 180 -0.41 -16.83 1.07
C ILE A 180 0.85 -16.60 1.88
N MET A 181 1.11 -15.35 2.29
CA MET A 181 2.30 -15.03 3.07
C MET A 181 2.21 -15.61 4.48
N SER A 182 3.36 -16.00 5.04
CA SER A 182 3.46 -16.42 6.45
C SER A 182 3.23 -15.24 7.41
N PHE A 183 3.24 -14.01 6.92
CA PHE A 183 2.94 -12.80 7.69
C PHE A 183 1.45 -12.49 7.82
N ASP A 184 0.60 -13.15 7.05
CA ASP A 184 -0.84 -12.95 7.14
C ASP A 184 -1.36 -13.34 8.52
N LEU A 185 -2.08 -12.43 9.16
CA LEU A 185 -2.69 -12.68 10.46
C LEU A 185 -3.89 -13.62 10.35
N TYR A 186 -4.60 -13.55 9.22
CA TYR A 186 -5.83 -14.31 8.95
C TYR A 186 -5.74 -15.01 7.59
N PRO A 187 -4.88 -16.03 7.41
CA PRO A 187 -4.61 -16.61 6.09
C PRO A 187 -5.83 -17.20 5.40
N MET A 188 -6.83 -17.70 6.16
CA MET A 188 -8.08 -18.19 5.58
C MET A 188 -8.99 -17.06 5.11
N GLU A 189 -8.93 -15.89 5.75
CA GLU A 189 -9.61 -14.68 5.26
C GLU A 189 -8.93 -14.15 4.01
N THR A 190 -7.58 -14.17 3.94
CA THR A 190 -6.83 -13.85 2.72
C THR A 190 -7.27 -14.74 1.56
N LEU A 191 -7.39 -16.04 1.77
CA LEU A 191 -7.87 -16.97 0.73
C LEU A 191 -9.29 -16.61 0.27
N ALA A 192 -10.20 -16.32 1.19
CA ALA A 192 -11.56 -15.90 0.86
C ALA A 192 -11.57 -14.57 0.09
N SER A 193 -10.80 -13.60 0.53
CA SER A 193 -10.63 -12.30 -0.13
C SER A 193 -10.08 -12.44 -1.55
N LYS A 194 -9.05 -13.25 -1.76
CA LYS A 194 -8.51 -13.55 -3.09
C LYS A 194 -9.56 -14.19 -4.01
N LYS A 195 -10.33 -15.15 -3.50
CA LYS A 195 -11.40 -15.82 -4.27
C LYS A 195 -12.54 -14.85 -4.65
N ARG A 196 -12.80 -13.84 -3.83
CA ARG A 196 -13.78 -12.78 -4.13
C ARG A 196 -13.23 -11.80 -5.17
N LEU A 197 -12.01 -11.31 -4.95
CA LEU A 197 -11.44 -10.20 -5.69
C LEU A 197 -10.86 -10.61 -7.06
N LEU A 198 -10.01 -11.66 -7.09
CA LEU A 198 -9.21 -11.97 -8.29
C LEU A 198 -10.06 -12.30 -9.53
N PRO A 199 -11.23 -12.96 -9.47
CA PRO A 199 -12.05 -13.21 -10.66
C PRO A 199 -12.63 -11.97 -11.34
N GLU A 200 -12.77 -10.85 -10.61
CA GLU A 200 -13.33 -9.60 -11.15
C GLU A 200 -12.30 -8.82 -11.97
N LEU A 201 -11.01 -8.93 -11.63
CA LEU A 201 -9.97 -8.11 -12.23
C LEU A 201 -9.71 -8.38 -13.71
N PRO A 202 -9.68 -9.65 -14.20
CA PRO A 202 -9.56 -9.94 -15.63
C PRO A 202 -10.74 -9.45 -16.46
N GLN A 203 -11.97 -9.47 -15.90
CA GLN A 203 -13.18 -8.99 -16.59
C GLN A 203 -13.11 -7.51 -16.91
N LYS A 204 -12.32 -6.75 -16.15
CA LYS A 204 -12.05 -5.32 -16.35
C LYS A 204 -10.73 -5.06 -17.05
N GLU A 205 -10.00 -6.10 -17.44
CA GLU A 205 -8.63 -6.01 -17.93
C GLU A 205 -7.75 -5.13 -17.00
N ALA A 206 -7.96 -5.27 -15.68
CA ALA A 206 -7.39 -4.38 -14.69
C ALA A 206 -5.85 -4.46 -14.67
N ILE A 207 -5.21 -3.29 -14.57
CA ILE A 207 -3.78 -3.19 -14.24
C ILE A 207 -3.65 -3.38 -12.73
N VAL A 208 -3.04 -4.47 -12.31
CA VAL A 208 -2.79 -4.75 -10.90
C VAL A 208 -1.39 -4.31 -10.52
N VAL A 209 -1.29 -3.48 -9.48
CA VAL A 209 -0.03 -3.00 -8.91
C VAL A 209 0.28 -3.80 -7.66
N PHE A 210 1.49 -4.38 -7.62
CA PHE A 210 1.98 -5.21 -6.52
C PHE A 210 2.92 -4.38 -5.63
N PRO A 211 2.75 -4.39 -4.30
CA PRO A 211 3.61 -3.63 -3.39
C PRO A 211 5.04 -4.16 -3.34
N HIS A 212 5.22 -5.47 -3.45
CA HIS A 212 6.47 -6.12 -3.10
C HIS A 212 7.16 -6.90 -4.23
N ASP A 213 6.65 -6.85 -5.46
CA ASP A 213 7.31 -7.56 -6.58
C ASP A 213 8.51 -6.75 -7.09
N PRO A 214 9.75 -7.25 -6.96
CA PRO A 214 10.94 -6.50 -7.35
C PRO A 214 11.20 -6.49 -8.87
N ASN A 215 10.49 -7.34 -9.61
CA ASN A 215 10.71 -7.52 -11.05
C ASN A 215 9.54 -7.04 -11.88
N VAL A 216 8.32 -7.17 -11.34
CA VAL A 216 7.07 -6.91 -12.05
C VAL A 216 6.16 -6.07 -11.15
N PRO A 217 6.36 -4.73 -11.09
CA PRO A 217 5.58 -3.89 -10.20
C PRO A 217 4.09 -3.82 -10.58
N TRP A 218 3.74 -4.11 -11.84
CA TRP A 218 2.34 -4.17 -12.32
C TRP A 218 2.20 -5.12 -13.50
N LEU A 219 1.00 -5.69 -13.63
CA LEU A 219 0.57 -6.54 -14.74
C LEU A 219 -0.89 -6.23 -15.08
N ARG A 220 -1.27 -6.40 -16.36
CA ARG A 220 -2.67 -6.46 -16.76
C ARG A 220 -3.19 -7.88 -16.57
N LEU A 221 -4.24 -8.04 -15.80
CA LEU A 221 -4.90 -9.34 -15.66
C LEU A 221 -5.94 -9.50 -16.77
N VAL A 222 -5.92 -10.67 -17.39
CA VAL A 222 -6.82 -11.07 -18.46
C VAL A 222 -7.33 -12.48 -18.20
N GLU A 223 -8.44 -12.85 -18.81
CA GLU A 223 -8.93 -14.23 -18.81
C GLU A 223 -8.50 -14.93 -20.11
N ILE A 224 -7.86 -16.08 -19.99
CA ILE A 224 -7.49 -16.95 -21.12
C ILE A 224 -7.96 -18.37 -20.78
N ASP A 225 -8.83 -18.95 -21.59
CA ASP A 225 -9.38 -20.30 -21.41
C ASP A 225 -9.97 -20.53 -20.00
N GLY A 226 -10.71 -19.55 -19.48
CA GLY A 226 -11.32 -19.60 -18.15
C GLY A 226 -10.32 -19.52 -16.98
N LYS A 227 -9.08 -19.10 -17.22
CA LYS A 227 -8.05 -18.94 -16.20
C LYS A 227 -7.54 -17.52 -16.17
N ILE A 228 -7.22 -17.05 -14.96
CA ILE A 228 -6.54 -15.77 -14.76
C ILE A 228 -5.13 -15.89 -15.35
N ALA A 229 -4.82 -15.02 -16.30
CA ALA A 229 -3.51 -14.86 -16.89
C ALA A 229 -3.03 -13.41 -16.71
N ALA A 230 -1.73 -13.21 -16.81
CA ALA A 230 -1.12 -11.90 -16.68
C ALA A 230 -0.38 -11.51 -17.96
N ARG A 231 -0.49 -10.25 -18.37
CA ARG A 231 0.24 -9.65 -19.49
C ARG A 231 1.02 -8.44 -19.02
N SER A 232 2.18 -8.20 -19.59
CA SER A 232 2.92 -6.95 -19.40
C SER A 232 2.07 -5.76 -19.85
N VAL A 233 2.17 -4.67 -19.14
CA VAL A 233 1.61 -3.37 -19.55
C VAL A 233 2.68 -2.68 -20.37
N GLU A 234 2.40 -2.42 -21.63
CA GLU A 234 3.27 -1.66 -22.55
C GLU A 234 3.24 -0.16 -22.24
#